data_1257e3ac565bd405c0c24472a519e71a
#
_entry.id   1257e3ac565bd405c0c24472a519e71a
#
_cell.length_a   1.000
_cell.length_b   1.000
_cell.length_c   1.000
_cell.angle_alpha   90.00
_cell.angle_beta   90.00
_cell.angle_gamma   90.00
#
_symmetry.space_group_name_H-M   'P 1'
#
loop_
_entity.id
_entity.type
_entity.pdbx_description
1 polymer ?
#
loop_
_entity_poly.entity_id
_entity_poly.type
_entity_poly.pdbx_seq_one_letter_code
_entity_poly.pdbx_strand_id
1 'polypeptide(L)'
;MQLKSTPNMAEDFLMLNPGPVPLSKNVREEMARTLVSHRSPEFAETYQQFRDGLDYVFRHSTIDGRSSTDNGMSIPLMGTATMGMESAIINLAGPKDEVVALDNGKFGERFVDIADRNCLVKPIRANWGDSFDMESIKE
;
A
#
# COMPACT_ATOMS: atom_id res chain seq x y z
N MET A 1 38.62 15.79 -1.84
CA MET A 1 37.32 16.31 -2.36
C MET A 1 36.34 16.28 -1.20
N GLN A 2 36.17 17.43 -0.50
CA GLN A 2 35.17 17.48 0.59
C GLN A 2 33.77 17.58 -0.04
N LEU A 3 32.94 16.58 0.22
CA LEU A 3 31.53 16.68 -0.05
C LEU A 3 30.95 17.82 0.77
N LYS A 4 30.50 18.88 0.10
CA LYS A 4 29.75 19.94 0.78
C LYS A 4 28.51 19.27 1.40
N SER A 5 28.33 19.42 2.71
CA SER A 5 27.09 18.99 3.37
C SER A 5 25.92 19.67 2.65
N THR A 6 25.07 18.88 2.05
CA THR A 6 23.78 19.37 1.57
C THR A 6 23.02 19.94 2.78
N PRO A 7 22.42 21.13 2.67
CA PRO A 7 21.55 21.65 3.74
C PRO A 7 20.54 20.57 4.11
N ASN A 8 20.27 20.42 5.40
CA ASN A 8 19.24 19.48 5.89
C ASN A 8 17.85 20.04 5.51
N MET A 9 17.50 19.94 4.25
CA MET A 9 16.24 20.47 3.69
C MET A 9 15.01 19.76 4.25
N ALA A 10 15.19 18.69 5.04
CA ALA A 10 14.09 17.89 5.55
C ALA A 10 13.32 18.55 6.71
N GLU A 11 13.88 19.57 7.35
CA GLU A 11 13.23 20.23 8.49
C GLU A 11 12.37 21.44 8.08
N ASP A 12 12.65 22.05 6.91
CA ASP A 12 11.98 23.27 6.46
C ASP A 12 11.08 23.08 5.22
N PHE A 13 10.99 21.86 4.68
CA PHE A 13 10.24 21.60 3.45
C PHE A 13 9.11 20.62 3.65
N LEU A 14 7.86 21.09 3.53
CA LEU A 14 6.68 20.25 3.56
C LEU A 14 6.44 19.60 2.19
N MET A 15 6.72 18.30 2.09
CA MET A 15 6.40 17.51 0.90
C MET A 15 4.95 17.04 0.94
N LEU A 16 4.16 17.39 -0.09
CA LEU A 16 2.75 17.02 -0.23
C LEU A 16 2.50 16.06 -1.40
N ASN A 17 3.51 15.29 -1.78
CA ASN A 17 3.39 14.27 -2.82
C ASN A 17 3.10 12.87 -2.22
N PRO A 18 2.48 11.96 -2.98
CA PRO A 18 2.16 10.61 -2.52
C PRO A 18 3.38 9.71 -2.31
N GLY A 19 4.55 10.13 -2.77
CA GLY A 19 5.82 9.45 -2.60
C GLY A 19 6.93 10.11 -3.44
N PRO A 20 8.17 10.16 -2.94
CA PRO A 20 8.60 9.81 -1.58
C PRO A 20 8.01 10.75 -0.52
N VAL A 21 7.84 10.24 0.69
CA VAL A 21 7.33 11.01 1.83
C VAL A 21 8.41 11.16 2.91
N PRO A 22 8.42 12.28 3.67
CA PRO A 22 9.34 12.42 4.79
C PRO A 22 9.06 11.37 5.87
N LEU A 23 10.12 10.77 6.38
CA LEU A 23 10.03 9.85 7.51
C LEU A 23 10.09 10.63 8.82
N SER A 24 9.28 10.25 9.80
CA SER A 24 9.37 10.79 11.15
C SER A 24 10.75 10.55 11.76
N LYS A 25 11.13 11.37 12.75
CA LYS A 25 12.42 11.22 13.43
C LYS A 25 12.58 9.82 14.01
N ASN A 26 11.56 9.31 14.69
CA ASN A 26 11.60 7.99 15.32
C ASN A 26 11.82 6.86 14.30
N VAL A 27 11.16 6.92 13.15
CA VAL A 27 11.33 5.93 12.07
C VAL A 27 12.76 5.98 11.52
N ARG A 28 13.33 7.18 11.30
CA ARG A 28 14.72 7.32 10.83
C ARG A 28 15.74 6.76 11.84
N GLU A 29 15.49 7.00 13.13
CA GLU A 29 16.35 6.49 14.22
C GLU A 29 16.30 4.95 14.29
N GLU A 30 15.12 4.36 14.18
CA GLU A 30 14.97 2.90 14.13
C GLU A 30 15.64 2.28 12.89
N MET A 31 15.52 2.90 11.73
CA MET A 31 16.19 2.44 10.50
C MET A 31 17.72 2.50 10.59
N ALA A 32 18.28 3.33 11.46
CA ALA A 32 19.73 3.44 11.68
C ALA A 32 20.28 2.46 12.74
N ARG A 33 19.42 1.67 13.39
CA ARG A 33 19.86 0.70 14.39
C ARG A 33 20.65 -0.46 13.79
N THR A 34 21.47 -1.09 14.60
CA THR A 34 22.18 -2.31 14.23
C THR A 34 21.17 -3.42 13.92
N LEU A 35 21.42 -4.14 12.83
CA LEU A 35 20.58 -5.27 12.44
C LEU A 35 20.66 -6.40 13.45
N VAL A 36 19.53 -6.98 13.76
CA VAL A 36 19.43 -8.22 14.52
C VAL A 36 19.21 -9.41 13.60
N SER A 37 19.61 -10.60 14.00
CA SER A 37 19.40 -11.80 13.21
C SER A 37 17.91 -12.12 13.11
N HIS A 38 17.44 -12.38 11.91
CA HIS A 38 16.06 -12.84 11.67
C HIS A 38 15.71 -14.18 12.34
N ARG A 39 16.72 -14.89 12.89
CA ARG A 39 16.56 -16.15 13.65
C ARG A 39 16.67 -15.95 15.16
N SER A 40 16.87 -14.72 15.63
CA SER A 40 16.95 -14.45 17.06
C SER A 40 15.56 -14.34 17.70
N PRO A 41 15.44 -14.67 18.99
CA PRO A 41 14.21 -14.45 19.76
C PRO A 41 13.77 -12.98 19.75
N GLU A 42 14.72 -12.04 19.79
CA GLU A 42 14.46 -10.60 19.75
C GLU A 42 13.76 -10.19 18.43
N PHE A 43 14.21 -10.74 17.30
CA PHE A 43 13.55 -10.50 16.03
C PHE A 43 12.14 -11.10 16.01
N ALA A 44 11.96 -12.31 16.55
CA ALA A 44 10.66 -12.96 16.61
C ALA A 44 9.64 -12.14 17.40
N GLU A 45 10.07 -11.57 18.55
CA GLU A 45 9.23 -10.68 19.36
C GLU A 45 8.85 -9.40 18.59
N THR A 46 9.83 -8.73 17.99
CA THR A 46 9.60 -7.54 17.17
C THR A 46 8.63 -7.82 16.00
N TYR A 47 8.81 -8.95 15.34
CA TYR A 47 7.95 -9.35 14.22
C TYR A 47 6.52 -9.66 14.69
N GLN A 48 6.36 -10.27 15.88
CA GLN A 48 5.03 -10.51 16.44
C GLN A 48 4.33 -9.19 16.77
N GLN A 49 5.00 -8.23 17.40
CA GLN A 49 4.44 -6.90 17.68
C GLN A 49 4.02 -6.17 16.38
N PHE A 50 4.84 -6.29 15.35
CA PHE A 50 4.52 -5.74 14.03
C PHE A 50 3.25 -6.37 13.44
N ARG A 51 3.12 -7.69 13.50
CA ARG A 51 1.92 -8.40 13.04
C ARG A 51 0.68 -8.02 13.82
N ASP A 52 0.78 -7.93 15.14
CA ASP A 52 -0.34 -7.50 16.00
C ASP A 52 -0.80 -6.09 15.63
N GLY A 53 0.13 -5.19 15.31
CA GLY A 53 -0.18 -3.86 14.81
C GLY A 53 -0.89 -3.88 13.46
N LEU A 54 -0.46 -4.72 12.52
CA LEU A 54 -1.15 -4.90 11.23
C LEU A 54 -2.55 -5.49 11.41
N ASP A 55 -2.69 -6.49 12.26
CA ASP A 55 -3.98 -7.09 12.55
C ASP A 55 -4.94 -6.07 13.20
N TYR A 56 -4.43 -5.19 14.08
CA TYR A 56 -5.22 -4.08 14.61
C TYR A 56 -5.72 -3.15 13.50
N VAL A 57 -4.85 -2.74 12.57
CA VAL A 57 -5.22 -1.80 11.48
C VAL A 57 -6.22 -2.43 10.52
N PHE A 58 -6.01 -3.68 10.11
CA PHE A 58 -6.82 -4.30 9.05
C PHE A 58 -8.08 -5.01 9.55
N ARG A 59 -8.10 -5.51 10.79
CA ARG A 59 -9.24 -6.23 11.35
C ARG A 59 -10.22 -5.35 12.11
N HIS A 60 -9.76 -4.22 12.64
CA HIS A 60 -10.62 -3.27 13.34
C HIS A 60 -11.16 -2.16 12.42
N SER A 61 -10.77 -2.15 11.16
CA SER A 61 -11.37 -1.28 10.15
C SER A 61 -12.78 -1.79 9.87
N THR A 62 -13.76 -1.28 10.61
CA THR A 62 -15.18 -1.50 10.34
C THR A 62 -15.58 -0.71 9.11
N ILE A 63 -15.63 -1.36 7.97
CA ILE A 63 -16.41 -0.86 6.84
C ILE A 63 -17.86 -1.29 7.13
N ASP A 64 -18.77 -0.33 7.22
CA ASP A 64 -20.21 -0.51 7.46
C ASP A 64 -20.63 -1.15 8.81
N GLY A 65 -19.87 -0.91 9.88
CA GLY A 65 -20.24 -1.41 11.22
C GLY A 65 -20.20 -2.94 11.37
N ARG A 66 -19.69 -3.65 10.39
CA ARG A 66 -19.42 -5.09 10.49
C ARG A 66 -18.02 -5.31 11.03
N SER A 67 -17.92 -5.79 12.24
CA SER A 67 -16.68 -6.36 12.74
C SER A 67 -16.33 -7.55 11.86
N SER A 68 -15.22 -7.52 11.14
CA SER A 68 -14.72 -8.73 10.50
C SER A 68 -14.21 -9.65 11.62
N THR A 69 -15.06 -10.56 12.06
CA THR A 69 -14.71 -11.64 12.97
C THR A 69 -14.00 -12.78 12.23
N ASP A 70 -13.61 -12.53 10.98
CA ASP A 70 -12.89 -13.50 10.19
C ASP A 70 -11.50 -13.75 10.78
N ASN A 71 -11.16 -15.02 10.91
CA ASN A 71 -9.85 -15.52 11.32
C ASN A 71 -8.75 -15.24 10.28
N GLY A 72 -8.89 -14.18 9.52
CA GLY A 72 -7.91 -13.72 8.55
C GLY A 72 -6.58 -13.37 9.24
N MET A 73 -5.50 -13.42 8.50
CA MET A 73 -4.15 -13.09 8.94
C MET A 73 -3.56 -12.02 8.04
N SER A 74 -2.99 -10.97 8.64
CA SER A 74 -2.23 -9.98 7.88
C SER A 74 -0.87 -10.55 7.52
N ILE A 75 -0.54 -10.55 6.23
CA ILE A 75 0.76 -11.04 5.72
C ILE A 75 1.51 -9.85 5.13
N PRO A 76 2.62 -9.41 5.75
CA PRO A 76 3.46 -8.37 5.18
C PRO A 76 4.24 -8.88 3.99
N LEU A 77 4.21 -8.15 2.88
CA LEU A 77 5.00 -8.44 1.69
C LEU A 77 6.10 -7.37 1.52
N MET A 78 7.32 -7.83 1.30
CA MET A 78 8.43 -6.94 0.95
C MET A 78 8.36 -6.56 -0.52
N GLY A 79 8.20 -5.26 -0.79
CA GLY A 79 8.17 -4.80 -2.17
C GLY A 79 7.65 -3.39 -2.34
N THR A 80 7.45 -3.00 -3.58
CA THR A 80 6.85 -1.71 -3.93
C THR A 80 5.33 -1.74 -3.76
N ALA A 81 4.69 -0.57 -3.65
CA ALA A 81 3.22 -0.47 -3.68
C ALA A 81 2.62 -1.10 -4.96
N THR A 82 3.33 -1.00 -6.10
CA THR A 82 2.92 -1.65 -7.36
C THR A 82 2.86 -3.18 -7.22
N MET A 83 3.83 -3.79 -6.51
CA MET A 83 3.78 -5.23 -6.23
C MET A 83 2.57 -5.58 -5.35
N GLY A 84 2.21 -4.73 -4.40
CA GLY A 84 0.99 -4.90 -3.59
C GLY A 84 -0.27 -4.87 -4.45
N MET A 85 -0.37 -3.92 -5.40
CA MET A 85 -1.48 -3.84 -6.35
C MET A 85 -1.59 -5.11 -7.21
N GLU A 86 -0.47 -5.57 -7.77
CA GLU A 86 -0.40 -6.80 -8.58
C GLU A 86 -0.76 -8.03 -7.74
N SER A 87 -0.22 -8.15 -6.52
CA SER A 87 -0.55 -9.23 -5.61
C SER A 87 -2.05 -9.29 -5.28
N ALA A 88 -2.70 -8.15 -5.09
CA ALA A 88 -4.14 -8.11 -4.85
C ALA A 88 -4.91 -8.67 -6.05
N ILE A 89 -4.61 -8.22 -7.26
CA ILE A 89 -5.33 -8.66 -8.46
C ILE A 89 -5.12 -10.14 -8.71
N ILE A 90 -3.89 -10.63 -8.75
CA ILE A 90 -3.59 -12.04 -9.11
C ILE A 90 -4.08 -13.05 -8.07
N ASN A 91 -4.29 -12.63 -6.82
CA ASN A 91 -4.84 -13.51 -5.77
C ASN A 91 -6.37 -13.47 -5.68
N LEU A 92 -7.01 -12.43 -6.21
CA LEU A 92 -8.47 -12.24 -6.12
C LEU A 92 -9.19 -12.50 -7.43
N ALA A 93 -8.50 -12.40 -8.58
CA ALA A 93 -9.10 -12.56 -9.89
C ALA A 93 -8.25 -13.47 -10.79
N GLY A 94 -8.90 -14.42 -11.46
CA GLY A 94 -8.31 -15.28 -12.48
C GLY A 94 -8.61 -14.81 -13.91
N PRO A 95 -8.05 -15.49 -14.93
CA PRO A 95 -8.16 -15.07 -16.32
C PRO A 95 -9.59 -14.99 -16.90
N LYS A 96 -10.58 -15.55 -16.20
CA LYS A 96 -12.00 -15.54 -16.61
C LYS A 96 -12.86 -14.61 -15.76
N ASP A 97 -12.28 -14.04 -14.70
CA ASP A 97 -13.01 -13.14 -13.82
C ASP A 97 -13.03 -11.74 -14.41
N GLU A 98 -14.15 -11.05 -14.26
CA GLU A 98 -14.32 -9.67 -14.67
C GLU A 98 -14.06 -8.74 -13.49
N VAL A 99 -13.16 -7.78 -13.69
CA VAL A 99 -12.76 -6.79 -12.68
C VAL A 99 -13.12 -5.40 -13.15
N VAL A 100 -13.85 -4.65 -12.35
CA VAL A 100 -14.08 -3.23 -12.57
C VAL A 100 -12.91 -2.44 -11.98
N ALA A 101 -12.22 -1.66 -12.81
CA ALA A 101 -11.12 -0.80 -12.39
C ALA A 101 -11.48 0.67 -12.57
N LEU A 102 -11.42 1.44 -11.47
CA LEU A 102 -11.69 2.87 -11.46
C LEU A 102 -10.40 3.65 -11.82
N ASP A 103 -10.45 4.45 -12.87
CA ASP A 103 -9.31 5.18 -13.41
C ASP A 103 -9.60 6.68 -13.49
N ASN A 104 -9.12 7.44 -12.50
CA ASN A 104 -9.13 8.90 -12.46
C ASN A 104 -7.74 9.50 -12.18
N GLY A 105 -6.70 8.75 -12.51
CA GLY A 105 -5.31 9.18 -12.31
C GLY A 105 -4.32 8.04 -12.44
N LYS A 106 -3.04 8.34 -12.18
CA LYS A 106 -1.91 7.44 -12.45
C LYS A 106 -1.99 6.07 -11.77
N PHE A 107 -2.57 6.00 -10.59
CA PHE A 107 -2.72 4.72 -9.89
C PHE A 107 -3.92 3.91 -10.41
N GLY A 108 -5.01 4.57 -10.80
CA GLY A 108 -6.13 3.93 -11.48
C GLY A 108 -5.70 3.32 -12.81
N GLU A 109 -5.00 4.09 -13.66
CA GLU A 109 -4.37 3.62 -14.89
C GLU A 109 -3.49 2.37 -14.65
N ARG A 110 -2.69 2.38 -13.56
CA ARG A 110 -1.84 1.25 -13.18
C ARG A 110 -2.66 0.01 -12.82
N PHE A 111 -3.78 0.15 -12.12
CA PHE A 111 -4.68 -0.97 -11.82
C PHE A 111 -5.29 -1.56 -13.10
N VAL A 112 -5.72 -0.72 -14.04
CA VAL A 112 -6.20 -1.17 -15.36
C VAL A 112 -5.13 -1.98 -16.08
N ASP A 113 -3.89 -1.47 -16.15
CA ASP A 113 -2.76 -2.14 -16.82
C ASP A 113 -2.44 -3.51 -16.21
N ILE A 114 -2.51 -3.63 -14.89
CA ILE A 114 -2.24 -4.89 -14.19
C ILE A 114 -3.40 -5.87 -14.40
N ALA A 115 -4.64 -5.40 -14.28
CA ALA A 115 -5.82 -6.24 -14.46
C ALA A 115 -5.91 -6.79 -15.89
N ASP A 116 -5.66 -5.97 -16.91
CA ASP A 116 -5.71 -6.36 -18.33
C ASP A 116 -4.77 -7.52 -18.69
N ARG A 117 -3.68 -7.68 -17.93
CA ARG A 117 -2.72 -8.79 -18.11
C ARG A 117 -3.14 -10.10 -17.45
N ASN A 118 -4.04 -10.05 -16.48
CA ASN A 118 -4.34 -11.17 -15.58
C ASN A 118 -5.79 -11.63 -15.63
N CYS A 119 -6.74 -10.77 -16.00
CA CYS A 119 -8.17 -11.04 -15.99
C CYS A 119 -8.90 -10.18 -17.04
N LEU A 120 -10.22 -10.29 -17.09
CA LEU A 120 -11.05 -9.42 -17.93
C LEU A 120 -11.29 -8.10 -17.17
N VAL A 121 -10.85 -6.97 -17.74
CA VAL A 121 -11.00 -5.67 -17.08
C VAL A 121 -12.05 -4.80 -17.77
N LYS A 122 -12.97 -4.23 -16.99
CA LYS A 122 -13.88 -3.16 -17.39
C LYS A 122 -13.41 -1.86 -16.75
N PRO A 123 -12.68 -0.98 -17.47
CA PRO A 123 -12.23 0.28 -16.89
C PRO A 123 -13.36 1.32 -16.90
N ILE A 124 -13.60 1.97 -15.77
CA ILE A 124 -14.45 3.15 -15.63
C ILE A 124 -13.54 4.35 -15.47
N ARG A 125 -13.58 5.26 -16.44
CA ARG A 125 -12.66 6.41 -16.51
C ARG A 125 -13.35 7.72 -16.18
N ALA A 126 -12.66 8.54 -15.37
CA ALA A 126 -12.95 9.95 -15.17
C ALA A 126 -11.71 10.78 -15.53
N ASN A 127 -11.84 12.11 -15.67
CA ASN A 127 -10.65 12.94 -15.82
C ASN A 127 -9.78 12.87 -14.57
N TRP A 128 -8.49 13.10 -14.73
CA TRP A 128 -7.56 13.06 -13.60
C TRP A 128 -7.96 14.05 -12.51
N GLY A 129 -8.15 13.52 -11.32
CA GLY A 129 -8.56 14.29 -10.14
C GLY A 129 -10.07 14.48 -9.98
N ASP A 130 -10.87 14.12 -10.97
CA ASP A 130 -12.33 14.17 -10.85
C ASP A 130 -12.87 12.99 -10.02
N SER A 131 -14.06 13.16 -9.48
CA SER A 131 -14.83 12.08 -8.86
C SER A 131 -15.55 11.24 -9.93
N PHE A 132 -15.81 9.97 -9.61
CA PHE A 132 -16.64 9.12 -10.46
C PHE A 132 -18.13 9.43 -10.27
N ASP A 133 -18.89 9.33 -11.37
CA ASP A 133 -20.34 9.25 -11.28
C ASP A 133 -20.74 7.87 -10.75
N MET A 134 -21.49 7.85 -9.65
CA MET A 134 -21.91 6.60 -9.01
C MET A 134 -22.88 5.79 -9.85
N GLU A 135 -23.63 6.41 -10.77
CA GLU A 135 -24.51 5.68 -11.68
C GLU A 135 -23.70 4.91 -12.72
N SER A 136 -22.60 5.49 -13.23
CA SER A 136 -21.71 4.82 -14.20
C SER A 136 -20.96 3.61 -13.62
N ILE A 137 -20.93 3.46 -12.28
CA ILE A 137 -20.32 2.30 -11.62
C ILE A 137 -21.31 1.13 -11.50
N LYS A 138 -22.62 1.41 -11.54
CA LYS A 138 -23.67 0.39 -11.38
C LYS A 138 -24.03 -0.33 -12.68
N GLU A 139 -23.66 0.22 -13.82
CA GLU A 139 -23.85 -0.36 -15.15
C GLU A 139 -22.72 -1.33 -15.53
#